data_af178218735b7003f138087e2c8f1a05
#
_entry.id   af178218735b7003f138087e2c8f1a05
#
_cell.length_a   1.000
_cell.length_b   1.000
_cell.length_c   1.000
_cell.angle_alpha   90.00
_cell.angle_beta   90.00
_cell.angle_gamma   90.00
#
_symmetry.space_group_name_H-M   'P 1'
#
loop_
_entity.id
_entity.type
_entity.pdbx_description
1 polymer ?
#
loop_
_entity_poly.entity_id
_entity_poly.type
_entity_poly.pdbx_seq_one_letter_code
_entity_poly.pdbx_strand_id
1 'polypeptide(L)'
;TGLGSGIIIDGKLLLGADGFAGELGHVCAVVNGRVCGCGKRGCLETYASATGIKRTYLEMVAKYNGQSTAANVPWSELDAKVIEDAARAGDIAAAATYQITGNILGRCLADFIHFSRPSSIFLFGGPVKSGDLLLVPTRESMEKNLMPVFRNKVKLMPSELPASDAAILGASALVWSAL
;
A
#
# COMPACT_ATOMS: atom_id res chain seq x y z
N THR A 1 -4.81 -9.52 -2.41
CA THR A 1 -6.10 -8.85 -2.23
C THR A 1 -6.14 -7.96 -1.00
N GLY A 2 -5.47 -8.30 0.08
CA GLY A 2 -5.36 -7.54 1.31
C GLY A 2 -4.10 -6.67 1.40
N LEU A 3 -3.87 -6.07 2.58
CA LEU A 3 -2.66 -5.35 2.94
C LEU A 3 -2.19 -5.83 4.32
N GLY A 4 -1.14 -6.63 4.35
CA GLY A 4 -0.47 -7.08 5.55
C GLY A 4 0.85 -6.34 5.77
N SER A 5 1.43 -6.50 6.95
CA SER A 5 2.75 -5.97 7.27
C SER A 5 3.44 -6.79 8.35
N GLY A 6 4.75 -6.67 8.43
CA GLY A 6 5.58 -7.23 9.48
C GLY A 6 6.60 -6.21 9.95
N ILE A 7 6.94 -6.24 11.23
CA ILE A 7 7.89 -5.35 11.86
C ILE A 7 9.08 -6.19 12.33
N ILE A 8 10.28 -5.83 11.88
CA ILE A 8 11.53 -6.51 12.26
C ILE A 8 12.37 -5.55 13.09
N ILE A 9 12.75 -5.98 14.27
CA ILE A 9 13.59 -5.23 15.23
C ILE A 9 14.78 -6.11 15.58
N ASP A 10 16.00 -5.62 15.35
CA ASP A 10 17.25 -6.34 15.62
C ASP A 10 17.28 -7.76 15.01
N GLY A 11 16.78 -7.86 13.77
CA GLY A 11 16.71 -9.12 13.02
C GLY A 11 15.60 -10.07 13.46
N LYS A 12 14.75 -9.69 14.41
CA LYS A 12 13.65 -10.52 14.92
C LYS A 12 12.31 -9.94 14.52
N LEU A 13 11.39 -10.83 14.12
CA LEU A 13 10.00 -10.46 13.85
C LEU A 13 9.30 -10.10 15.17
N LEU A 14 8.68 -8.93 15.20
CA LEU A 14 7.81 -8.52 16.30
C LEU A 14 6.48 -9.29 16.21
N LEU A 15 6.26 -10.21 17.13
CA LEU A 15 5.04 -11.02 17.17
C LEU A 15 3.93 -10.36 18.01
N GLY A 16 4.29 -9.55 19.02
CA GLY A 16 3.34 -9.07 20.02
C GLY A 16 2.98 -10.15 21.03
N ALA A 17 1.94 -9.92 21.81
CA ALA A 17 1.54 -10.81 22.88
C ALA A 17 0.90 -12.12 22.38
N ASP A 18 0.31 -12.10 21.20
CA ASP A 18 -0.53 -13.17 20.65
C ASP A 18 -0.23 -13.50 19.17
N GLY A 19 0.85 -12.94 18.62
CA GLY A 19 1.27 -13.17 17.24
C GLY A 19 0.63 -12.24 16.20
N PHE A 20 -0.16 -11.25 16.61
CA PHE A 20 -0.87 -10.34 15.72
C PHE A 20 -0.25 -8.94 15.60
N ALA A 21 0.99 -8.75 16.04
CA ALA A 21 1.64 -7.46 15.84
C ALA A 21 1.86 -7.17 14.33
N GLY A 22 1.73 -5.90 13.96
CA GLY A 22 1.96 -5.49 12.58
C GLY A 22 0.72 -5.46 11.69
N GLU A 23 -0.50 -5.54 12.24
CA GLU A 23 -1.76 -5.39 11.49
C GLU A 23 -1.99 -3.94 11.01
N LEU A 24 -0.97 -3.35 10.37
CA LEU A 24 -0.96 -1.94 9.94
C LEU A 24 -1.94 -1.67 8.78
N GLY A 25 -2.36 -2.70 8.05
CA GLY A 25 -3.42 -2.59 7.04
C GLY A 25 -4.78 -2.18 7.62
N HIS A 26 -4.99 -2.41 8.92
CA HIS A 26 -6.25 -2.13 9.60
C HIS A 26 -6.22 -0.86 10.47
N VAL A 27 -5.19 -0.02 10.36
CA VAL A 27 -5.24 1.34 10.93
C VAL A 27 -6.23 2.21 10.17
N CYS A 28 -6.85 3.17 10.86
CA CYS A 28 -7.79 4.10 10.25
C CYS A 28 -7.04 5.14 9.41
N ALA A 29 -7.01 4.93 8.10
CA ALA A 29 -6.43 5.86 7.15
C ALA A 29 -7.39 6.99 6.75
N VAL A 30 -8.69 6.73 6.74
CA VAL A 30 -9.73 7.70 6.38
C VAL A 30 -10.90 7.59 7.36
N VAL A 31 -11.08 8.61 8.17
CA VAL A 31 -12.19 8.66 9.15
C VAL A 31 -13.54 8.54 8.42
N ASN A 32 -14.43 7.68 8.91
CA ASN A 32 -15.73 7.36 8.30
C ASN A 32 -15.63 6.85 6.84
N GLY A 33 -14.47 6.36 6.42
CA GLY A 33 -14.21 5.88 5.08
C GLY A 33 -14.86 4.55 4.74
N ARG A 34 -14.27 3.84 3.76
CA ARG A 34 -14.79 2.58 3.20
C ARG A 34 -14.92 1.50 4.26
N VAL A 35 -15.96 0.67 4.14
CA VAL A 35 -16.13 -0.54 4.99
C VAL A 35 -15.00 -1.52 4.66
N CYS A 36 -14.36 -2.03 5.71
CA CYS A 36 -13.33 -3.06 5.65
C CYS A 36 -13.90 -4.42 6.04
N GLY A 37 -13.32 -5.50 5.50
CA GLY A 37 -13.68 -6.87 5.85
C GLY A 37 -13.48 -7.23 7.33
N CYS A 38 -12.64 -6.46 8.06
CA CYS A 38 -12.47 -6.62 9.51
C CYS A 38 -13.61 -6.03 10.35
N GLY A 39 -14.66 -5.48 9.73
CA GLY A 39 -15.80 -4.84 10.40
C GLY A 39 -15.60 -3.34 10.69
N LYS A 40 -14.40 -2.81 10.59
CA LYS A 40 -14.10 -1.38 10.81
C LYS A 40 -14.36 -0.55 9.54
N ARG A 41 -14.27 0.77 9.67
CA ARG A 41 -14.31 1.71 8.55
C ARG A 41 -12.97 2.43 8.40
N GLY A 42 -12.61 2.72 7.14
CA GLY A 42 -11.48 3.58 6.81
C GLY A 42 -10.11 2.92 6.92
N CYS A 43 -10.02 1.59 7.01
CA CYS A 43 -8.76 0.87 7.07
C CYS A 43 -7.89 1.15 5.85
N LEU A 44 -6.58 1.29 6.05
CA LEU A 44 -5.59 1.51 4.99
C LEU A 44 -5.71 0.49 3.86
N GLU A 45 -5.95 -0.78 4.18
CA GLU A 45 -6.17 -1.86 3.23
C GLU A 45 -7.22 -1.53 2.17
N THR A 46 -8.31 -0.85 2.56
CA THR A 46 -9.40 -0.52 1.64
C THR A 46 -9.04 0.54 0.59
N TYR A 47 -7.85 1.13 0.70
CA TYR A 47 -7.30 2.13 -0.22
C TYR A 47 -6.02 1.67 -0.91
N ALA A 48 -5.10 1.03 -0.18
CA ALA A 48 -3.75 0.73 -0.66
C ALA A 48 -3.55 -0.73 -1.12
N SER A 49 -4.50 -1.62 -0.91
CA SER A 49 -4.48 -2.97 -1.52
C SER A 49 -4.86 -2.93 -3.00
N ALA A 50 -4.64 -4.03 -3.73
CA ALA A 50 -5.07 -4.16 -5.12
C ALA A 50 -6.57 -3.90 -5.29
N THR A 51 -7.41 -4.46 -4.40
CA THR A 51 -8.85 -4.18 -4.37
C THR A 51 -9.15 -2.72 -4.03
N GLY A 52 -8.37 -2.13 -3.13
CA GLY A 52 -8.47 -0.72 -2.75
C GLY A 52 -8.21 0.22 -3.93
N ILE A 53 -7.18 -0.07 -4.73
CA ILE A 53 -6.84 0.68 -5.95
C ILE A 53 -7.99 0.60 -6.96
N LYS A 54 -8.55 -0.59 -7.20
CA LYS A 54 -9.72 -0.77 -8.10
C LYS A 54 -10.90 0.10 -7.65
N ARG A 55 -11.21 0.12 -6.34
CA ARG A 55 -12.30 0.95 -5.80
C ARG A 55 -12.02 2.43 -6.00
N THR A 56 -10.80 2.87 -5.73
CA THR A 56 -10.38 4.27 -5.96
C THR A 56 -10.51 4.64 -7.43
N TYR A 57 -10.13 3.73 -8.34
CA TYR A 57 -10.25 3.96 -9.78
C TYR A 57 -11.71 4.18 -10.20
N LEU A 58 -12.64 3.35 -9.76
CA LEU A 58 -14.06 3.55 -10.08
C LEU A 58 -14.61 4.87 -9.54
N GLU A 59 -14.19 5.28 -8.35
CA GLU A 59 -14.54 6.60 -7.82
C GLU A 59 -13.99 7.74 -8.69
N MET A 60 -12.77 7.58 -9.22
CA MET A 60 -12.17 8.56 -10.12
C MET A 60 -12.83 8.56 -11.50
N VAL A 61 -13.17 7.41 -12.06
CA VAL A 61 -13.96 7.31 -13.30
C VAL A 61 -15.27 8.07 -13.15
N ALA A 62 -15.99 7.85 -12.04
CA ALA A 62 -17.23 8.58 -11.77
C ALA A 62 -16.99 10.09 -11.62
N LYS A 63 -15.94 10.50 -10.92
CA LYS A 63 -15.56 11.89 -10.72
C LYS A 63 -15.23 12.62 -12.03
N TYR A 64 -14.63 11.92 -12.97
CA TYR A 64 -14.26 12.44 -14.29
C TYR A 64 -15.31 12.11 -15.36
N ASN A 65 -16.59 11.91 -14.96
CA ASN A 65 -17.73 11.70 -15.87
C ASN A 65 -17.53 10.54 -16.87
N GLY A 66 -16.91 9.47 -16.46
CA GLY A 66 -16.64 8.31 -17.29
C GLY A 66 -15.51 8.50 -18.30
N GLN A 67 -14.81 9.61 -18.30
CA GLN A 67 -13.68 9.89 -19.19
C GLN A 67 -12.45 9.10 -18.76
N SER A 68 -12.42 7.82 -19.11
CA SER A 68 -11.28 6.95 -18.88
C SER A 68 -11.23 5.86 -19.94
N THR A 69 -10.04 5.50 -20.39
CA THR A 69 -9.80 4.47 -21.41
C THR A 69 -10.17 3.07 -20.93
N ALA A 70 -10.10 2.83 -19.63
CA ALA A 70 -10.48 1.55 -19.02
C ALA A 70 -11.83 1.61 -18.27
N ALA A 71 -12.65 2.66 -18.49
CA ALA A 71 -13.93 2.84 -17.80
C ALA A 71 -14.93 1.68 -18.03
N ASN A 72 -14.86 1.04 -19.20
CA ASN A 72 -15.76 -0.04 -19.60
C ASN A 72 -15.20 -1.45 -19.30
N VAL A 73 -14.03 -1.55 -18.66
CA VAL A 73 -13.46 -2.85 -18.27
C VAL A 73 -14.29 -3.43 -17.14
N PRO A 74 -14.82 -4.67 -17.28
CA PRO A 74 -15.59 -5.31 -16.22
C PRO A 74 -14.80 -5.43 -14.91
N TRP A 75 -15.48 -5.37 -13.77
CA TRP A 75 -14.83 -5.50 -12.46
C TRP A 75 -13.99 -6.77 -12.32
N SER A 76 -14.41 -7.88 -12.91
CA SER A 76 -13.69 -9.16 -12.91
C SER A 76 -12.36 -9.11 -13.64
N GLU A 77 -12.24 -8.26 -14.66
CA GLU A 77 -11.06 -8.10 -15.51
C GLU A 77 -10.22 -6.89 -15.12
N LEU A 78 -10.83 -5.95 -14.40
CA LEU A 78 -10.13 -4.78 -13.91
C LEU A 78 -9.14 -5.18 -12.81
N ASP A 79 -7.87 -4.90 -13.01
CA ASP A 79 -6.81 -5.13 -12.04
C ASP A 79 -5.83 -3.94 -11.96
N ALA A 80 -4.85 -4.03 -11.08
CA ALA A 80 -3.87 -2.96 -10.91
C ALA A 80 -3.04 -2.74 -12.20
N LYS A 81 -2.83 -3.77 -13.01
CA LYS A 81 -2.08 -3.66 -14.26
C LYS A 81 -2.86 -2.89 -15.33
N VAL A 82 -4.15 -3.18 -15.50
CA VAL A 82 -5.03 -2.45 -16.43
C VAL A 82 -5.06 -0.96 -16.06
N ILE A 83 -5.18 -0.64 -14.76
CA ILE A 83 -5.19 0.75 -14.29
C ILE A 83 -3.81 1.41 -14.48
N GLU A 84 -2.72 0.67 -14.28
CA GLU A 84 -1.36 1.14 -14.55
C GLU A 84 -1.17 1.50 -16.01
N ASP A 85 -1.56 0.60 -16.92
CA ASP A 85 -1.40 0.81 -18.36
C ASP A 85 -2.22 2.02 -18.83
N ALA A 86 -3.43 2.19 -18.34
CA ALA A 86 -4.24 3.38 -18.59
C ALA A 86 -3.55 4.64 -18.07
N ALA A 87 -3.01 4.65 -16.84
CA ALA A 87 -2.31 5.79 -16.28
C ALA A 87 -1.06 6.17 -17.11
N ARG A 88 -0.28 5.18 -17.55
CA ARG A 88 0.88 5.40 -18.41
C ARG A 88 0.50 5.92 -19.81
N ALA A 89 -0.69 5.58 -20.28
CA ALA A 89 -1.27 6.11 -21.52
C ALA A 89 -1.86 7.52 -21.39
N GLY A 90 -1.78 8.14 -20.21
CA GLY A 90 -2.26 9.50 -19.96
C GLY A 90 -3.69 9.60 -19.46
N ASP A 91 -4.29 8.49 -19.02
CA ASP A 91 -5.64 8.47 -18.44
C ASP A 91 -5.65 9.22 -17.10
N ILE A 92 -6.45 10.27 -17.03
CA ILE A 92 -6.52 11.17 -15.86
C ILE A 92 -7.12 10.47 -14.65
N ALA A 93 -8.13 9.63 -14.81
CA ALA A 93 -8.77 8.91 -13.72
C ALA A 93 -7.82 7.86 -13.12
N ALA A 94 -7.10 7.15 -13.98
CA ALA A 94 -6.11 6.17 -13.58
C ALA A 94 -4.89 6.84 -12.88
N ALA A 95 -4.39 7.94 -13.41
CA ALA A 95 -3.31 8.69 -12.79
C ALA A 95 -3.71 9.25 -11.42
N ALA A 96 -4.92 9.83 -11.31
CA ALA A 96 -5.47 10.32 -10.05
C ALA A 96 -5.64 9.19 -9.01
N THR A 97 -5.94 7.98 -9.46
CA THR A 97 -6.04 6.80 -8.59
C THR A 97 -4.72 6.51 -7.88
N TYR A 98 -3.62 6.47 -8.61
CA TYR A 98 -2.30 6.25 -8.02
C TYR A 98 -1.86 7.41 -7.12
N GLN A 99 -2.16 8.64 -7.51
CA GLN A 99 -1.88 9.81 -6.68
C GLN A 99 -2.62 9.76 -5.33
N ILE A 100 -3.91 9.43 -5.34
CA ILE A 100 -4.72 9.32 -4.11
C ILE A 100 -4.23 8.15 -3.25
N THR A 101 -3.99 6.99 -3.86
CA THR A 101 -3.48 5.81 -3.16
C THR A 101 -2.14 6.09 -2.50
N GLY A 102 -1.20 6.67 -3.25
CA GLY A 102 0.12 7.03 -2.73
C GLY A 102 0.04 8.07 -1.60
N ASN A 103 -0.82 9.07 -1.73
CA ASN A 103 -1.03 10.07 -0.69
C ASN A 103 -1.55 9.47 0.63
N ILE A 104 -2.51 8.55 0.54
CA ILE A 104 -3.07 7.88 1.73
C ILE A 104 -2.01 6.96 2.36
N LEU A 105 -1.35 6.14 1.54
CA LEU A 105 -0.31 5.23 1.99
C LEU A 105 0.84 6.00 2.64
N GLY A 106 1.36 7.03 1.99
CA GLY A 106 2.48 7.82 2.49
C GLY A 106 2.19 8.49 3.83
N ARG A 107 0.97 9.01 4.03
CA ARG A 107 0.56 9.56 5.32
C ARG A 107 0.58 8.50 6.43
N CYS A 108 0.01 7.31 6.17
CA CYS A 108 0.05 6.23 7.16
C CYS A 108 1.48 5.73 7.42
N LEU A 109 2.34 5.69 6.40
CA LEU A 109 3.75 5.35 6.59
C LEU A 109 4.46 6.37 7.47
N ALA A 110 4.14 7.67 7.37
CA ALA A 110 4.67 8.67 8.27
C ALA A 110 4.26 8.41 9.74
N ASP A 111 2.99 8.04 9.98
CA ASP A 111 2.52 7.67 11.31
C ASP A 111 3.27 6.44 11.86
N PHE A 112 3.52 5.43 11.02
CA PHE A 112 4.29 4.24 11.41
C PHE A 112 5.75 4.58 11.71
N ILE A 113 6.35 5.52 10.96
CA ILE A 113 7.70 6.02 11.24
C ILE A 113 7.76 6.76 12.58
N HIS A 114 6.76 7.58 12.88
CA HIS A 114 6.71 8.27 14.19
C HIS A 114 6.62 7.27 15.34
N PHE A 115 5.94 6.15 15.15
CA PHE A 115 5.78 5.13 16.18
C PHE A 115 7.03 4.25 16.35
N SER A 116 7.60 3.72 15.24
CA SER A 116 8.62 2.65 15.30
C SER A 116 10.00 3.08 14.82
N ARG A 117 10.12 4.20 14.11
CA ARG A 117 11.38 4.75 13.58
C ARG A 117 12.24 3.69 12.86
N PRO A 118 11.71 3.00 11.84
CA PRO A 118 12.48 2.00 11.10
C PRO A 118 13.60 2.66 10.28
N SER A 119 14.66 1.93 9.98
CA SER A 119 15.69 2.37 9.03
C SER A 119 15.20 2.31 7.58
N SER A 120 14.34 1.36 7.28
CA SER A 120 13.81 1.11 5.93
C SER A 120 12.40 0.54 5.97
N ILE A 121 11.62 0.86 4.95
CA ILE A 121 10.31 0.28 4.69
C ILE A 121 10.38 -0.37 3.31
N PHE A 122 10.08 -1.66 3.25
CA PHE A 122 9.99 -2.42 2.00
C PHE A 122 8.54 -2.60 1.62
N LEU A 123 8.18 -2.16 0.42
CA LEU A 123 6.86 -2.42 -0.16
C LEU A 123 6.93 -3.65 -1.06
N PHE A 124 5.92 -4.51 -0.93
CA PHE A 124 5.84 -5.77 -1.65
C PHE A 124 4.43 -5.99 -2.21
N GLY A 125 4.33 -6.74 -3.31
CA GLY A 125 3.06 -7.16 -3.89
C GLY A 125 2.71 -6.50 -5.23
N GLY A 126 1.56 -6.88 -5.80
CA GLY A 126 1.12 -6.46 -7.13
C GLY A 126 1.11 -4.95 -7.36
N PRO A 127 0.52 -4.16 -6.48
CA PRO A 127 0.47 -2.69 -6.63
C PRO A 127 1.84 -2.01 -6.73
N VAL A 128 2.87 -2.57 -6.11
CA VAL A 128 4.23 -2.00 -6.11
C VAL A 128 4.90 -2.12 -7.47
N LYS A 129 4.46 -3.05 -8.32
CA LYS A 129 4.95 -3.22 -9.69
C LYS A 129 4.67 -2.01 -10.59
N SER A 130 3.69 -1.16 -10.23
CA SER A 130 3.44 0.10 -10.93
C SER A 130 4.57 1.13 -10.78
N GLY A 131 5.60 0.82 -9.95
CA GLY A 131 6.80 1.63 -9.82
C GLY A 131 6.51 3.07 -9.40
N ASP A 132 7.05 4.01 -10.13
CA ASP A 132 6.99 5.44 -9.79
C ASP A 132 5.55 6.01 -9.74
N LEU A 133 4.59 5.41 -10.44
CA LEU A 133 3.18 5.81 -10.33
C LEU A 133 2.67 5.75 -8.89
N LEU A 134 3.10 4.74 -8.13
CA LEU A 134 2.73 4.57 -6.72
C LEU A 134 3.82 5.12 -5.78
N LEU A 135 5.09 4.81 -6.05
CA LEU A 135 6.19 5.09 -5.12
C LEU A 135 6.47 6.57 -4.96
N VAL A 136 6.40 7.36 -6.05
CA VAL A 136 6.66 8.81 -5.98
C VAL A 136 5.63 9.51 -5.09
N PRO A 137 4.31 9.43 -5.35
CA PRO A 137 3.33 10.10 -4.50
C PRO A 137 3.33 9.54 -3.06
N THR A 138 3.68 8.27 -2.87
CA THR A 138 3.82 7.69 -1.52
C THR A 138 4.97 8.34 -0.77
N ARG A 139 6.14 8.45 -1.39
CA ARG A 139 7.32 9.05 -0.78
C ARG A 139 7.10 10.54 -0.49
N GLU A 140 6.56 11.29 -1.44
CA GLU A 140 6.27 12.71 -1.27
C GLU A 140 5.30 12.94 -0.11
N SER A 141 4.22 12.17 -0.05
CA SER A 141 3.25 12.26 1.04
C SER A 141 3.86 11.84 2.38
N MET A 142 4.67 10.78 2.41
CA MET A 142 5.39 10.35 3.61
C MET A 142 6.28 11.46 4.13
N GLU A 143 7.18 11.98 3.31
CA GLU A 143 8.13 13.03 3.70
C GLU A 143 7.42 14.33 4.14
N LYS A 144 6.34 14.70 3.45
CA LYS A 144 5.53 15.88 3.80
C LYS A 144 4.92 15.78 5.20
N ASN A 145 4.51 14.57 5.61
CA ASN A 145 3.85 14.33 6.89
C ASN A 145 4.82 13.97 8.02
N LEU A 146 6.12 13.77 7.72
CA LEU A 146 7.13 13.51 8.75
C LEU A 146 7.52 14.77 9.52
N MET A 147 7.76 14.59 10.81
CA MET A 147 8.47 15.60 11.63
C MET A 147 9.83 15.90 10.99
N PRO A 148 10.32 17.17 11.03
CA PRO A 148 11.58 17.55 10.39
C PRO A 148 12.77 16.67 10.79
N VAL A 149 12.80 16.16 12.02
CA VAL A 149 13.86 15.29 12.54
C VAL A 149 13.93 13.92 11.84
N PHE A 150 12.84 13.47 11.22
CA PHE A 150 12.76 12.17 10.53
C PHE A 150 12.87 12.26 9.00
N ARG A 151 12.73 13.44 8.42
CA ARG A 151 12.77 13.64 6.97
C ARG A 151 14.07 13.13 6.35
N ASN A 152 13.94 12.48 5.20
CA ASN A 152 15.04 11.92 4.40
C ASN A 152 15.92 10.90 5.15
N LYS A 153 15.41 10.29 6.24
CA LYS A 153 16.16 9.33 7.06
C LYS A 153 15.65 7.90 6.98
N VAL A 154 14.46 7.69 6.42
CA VAL A 154 13.86 6.36 6.25
C VAL A 154 13.84 6.02 4.78
N LYS A 155 14.39 4.88 4.41
CA LYS A 155 14.40 4.41 3.03
C LYS A 155 13.07 3.75 2.71
N LEU A 156 12.36 4.25 1.69
CA LEU A 156 11.18 3.59 1.12
C LEU A 156 11.59 2.91 -0.18
N MET A 157 11.50 1.59 -0.22
CA MET A 157 12.00 0.78 -1.33
C MET A 157 10.99 -0.29 -1.75
N PRO A 158 10.90 -0.64 -3.03
CA PRO A 158 10.26 -1.88 -3.43
C PRO A 158 11.11 -3.07 -2.99
N SER A 159 10.46 -4.20 -2.67
CA SER A 159 11.16 -5.46 -2.42
C SER A 159 11.74 -6.01 -3.72
N GLU A 160 12.95 -6.51 -3.66
CA GLU A 160 13.63 -7.21 -4.76
C GLU A 160 13.29 -8.70 -4.82
N LEU A 161 12.58 -9.23 -3.82
CA LEU A 161 12.18 -10.63 -3.79
C LEU A 161 11.14 -10.90 -4.89
N PRO A 162 11.31 -12.00 -5.68
CA PRO A 162 10.29 -12.43 -6.63
C PRO A 162 8.94 -12.65 -5.94
N ALA A 163 7.86 -12.17 -6.56
CA ALA A 163 6.53 -12.27 -5.96
C ALA A 163 6.07 -13.73 -5.75
N SER A 164 6.55 -14.68 -6.58
CA SER A 164 6.30 -16.12 -6.46
C SER A 164 6.92 -16.72 -5.21
N ASP A 165 8.08 -16.21 -4.80
CA ASP A 165 8.93 -16.89 -3.82
C ASP A 165 8.85 -16.26 -2.43
N ALA A 166 8.46 -14.99 -2.35
CA ALA A 166 8.50 -14.23 -1.11
C ALA A 166 7.64 -14.85 0.00
N ALA A 167 6.45 -15.38 -0.33
CA ALA A 167 5.60 -16.04 0.65
C ALA A 167 6.22 -17.35 1.17
N ILE A 168 6.83 -18.13 0.26
CA ILE A 168 7.49 -19.40 0.60
C ILE A 168 8.75 -19.12 1.44
N LEU A 169 9.57 -18.15 1.01
CA LEU A 169 10.77 -17.75 1.74
C LEU A 169 10.43 -17.19 3.12
N GLY A 170 9.37 -16.38 3.23
CA GLY A 170 8.89 -15.85 4.51
C GLY A 170 8.43 -16.95 5.45
N ALA A 171 7.62 -17.91 4.97
CA ALA A 171 7.18 -19.06 5.77
C ALA A 171 8.38 -19.93 6.21
N SER A 172 9.34 -20.18 5.31
CA SER A 172 10.58 -20.89 5.64
C SER A 172 11.38 -20.18 6.71
N ALA A 173 11.55 -18.86 6.58
CA ALA A 173 12.29 -18.06 7.55
C ALA A 173 11.68 -18.11 8.97
N LEU A 174 10.34 -18.16 9.08
CA LEU A 174 9.66 -18.34 10.37
C LEU A 174 10.01 -19.66 11.04
N VAL A 175 10.04 -20.77 10.28
CA VAL A 175 10.44 -22.07 10.82
C VAL A 175 11.88 -22.06 11.31
N TRP A 176 12.81 -21.52 10.52
CA TRP A 176 14.21 -21.42 10.91
C TRP A 176 14.44 -20.50 12.12
N SER A 177 13.63 -19.47 12.31
CA SER A 177 13.73 -18.59 13.48
C SER A 177 13.20 -19.20 14.77
N ALA A 178 12.48 -20.32 14.69
CA ALA A 178 11.92 -21.06 15.82
C ALA A 178 12.82 -22.24 16.30
N LEU A 179 13.87 -22.58 15.52
CA LEU A 179 14.87 -23.58 15.85
C LEU A 179 16.06 -22.92 16.55
#